data_026424e551b067a29c2d822cee861c9e
#
_entry.id   026424e551b067a29c2d822cee861c9e
#
_cell.length_a   1.000
_cell.length_b   1.000
_cell.length_c   1.000
_cell.angle_alpha   90.00
_cell.angle_beta   90.00
_cell.angle_gamma   90.00
#
_symmetry.space_group_name_H-M   'P 1'
#
loop_
_entity.id
_entity.type
_entity.pdbx_description
1 polymer ?
#
loop_
_entity_poly.entity_id
_entity_poly.type
_entity_poly.pdbx_seq_one_letter_code
_entity_poly.pdbx_strand_id
1 'polypeptide(L)'
;MNTKSRRLNQTLVLALAMAGATPLLAQSQARMVSPEQIQSYWLMLNTKVDADVPNSGRNMDKPGCVAVSYMIGSDGVPQNVTVRKVVPQSDLDAVAKSVASNFRYGPSLKNSSHEPVNTYFIVPFNLPADAAQRQSIISACKLPGYDQA
;
A
#
# COMPACT_ATOMS: atom_id res chain seq x y z
N MET A 1 -67.90 34.12 -47.08
CA MET A 1 -67.45 34.47 -45.71
C MET A 1 -66.17 33.66 -45.43
N ASN A 2 -65.08 34.39 -45.26
CA ASN A 2 -63.70 33.86 -45.26
C ASN A 2 -63.29 33.23 -43.90
N THR A 3 -62.86 31.98 -43.89
CA THR A 3 -62.19 31.41 -42.75
C THR A 3 -60.72 31.08 -43.13
N LYS A 4 -59.81 31.93 -42.72
CA LYS A 4 -58.38 31.76 -42.91
C LYS A 4 -57.84 30.63 -41.99
N SER A 5 -57.44 29.56 -42.61
CA SER A 5 -56.63 28.48 -41.96
C SER A 5 -55.23 28.99 -41.69
N ARG A 6 -54.85 29.11 -40.40
CA ARG A 6 -53.49 29.34 -39.96
C ARG A 6 -52.76 28.01 -39.87
N ARG A 7 -51.78 27.79 -40.74
CA ARG A 7 -50.83 26.67 -40.64
C ARG A 7 -49.77 26.99 -39.55
N LEU A 8 -49.81 26.17 -38.51
CA LEU A 8 -48.79 26.21 -37.45
C LEU A 8 -47.60 25.42 -37.96
N ASN A 9 -46.49 26.13 -38.21
CA ASN A 9 -45.17 25.49 -38.46
C ASN A 9 -44.62 24.98 -37.14
N GLN A 10 -44.61 23.68 -36.95
CA GLN A 10 -43.83 23.03 -35.89
C GLN A 10 -42.41 22.82 -36.37
N THR A 11 -41.50 23.66 -35.95
CA THR A 11 -40.06 23.42 -36.08
C THR A 11 -39.64 22.36 -35.07
N LEU A 12 -39.32 21.19 -35.60
CA LEU A 12 -38.76 20.08 -34.82
C LEU A 12 -37.26 20.39 -34.52
N VAL A 13 -36.96 20.79 -33.28
CA VAL A 13 -35.58 20.95 -32.81
C VAL A 13 -35.05 19.59 -32.39
N LEU A 14 -34.21 19.00 -33.24
CA LEU A 14 -33.47 17.78 -32.91
C LEU A 14 -32.30 18.13 -31.98
N ALA A 15 -32.47 17.90 -30.68
CA ALA A 15 -31.37 18.01 -29.73
C ALA A 15 -30.46 16.75 -29.83
N LEU A 16 -29.29 16.88 -30.44
CA LEU A 16 -28.24 15.86 -30.42
C LEU A 16 -27.64 15.82 -29.01
N ALA A 17 -28.05 14.84 -28.21
CA ALA A 17 -27.36 14.50 -26.94
C ALA A 17 -26.03 13.80 -27.27
N MET A 18 -24.92 14.53 -27.23
CA MET A 18 -23.58 13.93 -27.23
C MET A 18 -23.35 13.29 -25.87
N ALA A 19 -23.53 11.97 -25.79
CA ALA A 19 -23.08 11.17 -24.67
C ALA A 19 -21.54 11.13 -24.68
N GLY A 20 -20.93 12.01 -23.90
CA GLY A 20 -19.50 11.99 -23.63
C GLY A 20 -19.14 10.72 -22.86
N ALA A 21 -18.59 9.71 -23.52
CA ALA A 21 -17.96 8.56 -22.88
C ALA A 21 -16.68 9.05 -22.19
N THR A 22 -16.73 9.31 -20.88
CA THR A 22 -15.54 9.50 -20.08
C THR A 22 -14.79 8.15 -20.03
N PRO A 23 -13.51 8.08 -20.45
CA PRO A 23 -12.74 6.86 -20.25
C PRO A 23 -12.59 6.65 -18.75
N LEU A 24 -13.19 5.57 -18.23
CA LEU A 24 -12.82 5.04 -16.93
C LEU A 24 -11.34 4.62 -17.06
N LEU A 25 -10.44 5.44 -16.52
CA LEU A 25 -9.06 5.03 -16.27
C LEU A 25 -9.18 3.90 -15.23
N ALA A 26 -9.06 2.67 -15.70
CA ALA A 26 -8.88 1.51 -14.84
C ALA A 26 -7.58 1.74 -14.07
N GLN A 27 -7.67 2.23 -12.85
CA GLN A 27 -6.55 2.27 -11.93
C GLN A 27 -6.21 0.81 -11.67
N SER A 28 -5.13 0.33 -12.29
CA SER A 28 -4.59 -0.99 -11.98
C SER A 28 -4.21 -0.97 -10.51
N GLN A 29 -5.00 -1.64 -9.68
CA GLN A 29 -4.65 -1.79 -8.27
C GLN A 29 -3.32 -2.54 -8.20
N ALA A 30 -2.33 -1.92 -7.56
CA ALA A 30 -1.03 -2.55 -7.37
C ALA A 30 -1.23 -3.90 -6.65
N ARG A 31 -0.57 -4.94 -7.16
CA ARG A 31 -0.65 -6.31 -6.65
C ARG A 31 -0.30 -6.37 -5.17
N MET A 32 -1.02 -7.21 -4.42
CA MET A 32 -0.72 -7.51 -3.02
C MET A 32 0.30 -8.65 -2.96
N VAL A 33 1.49 -8.41 -2.41
CA VAL A 33 2.60 -9.37 -2.36
C VAL A 33 3.05 -9.55 -0.92
N SER A 34 3.17 -10.80 -0.47
CA SER A 34 3.65 -11.11 0.88
C SER A 34 5.14 -10.77 1.06
N PRO A 35 5.61 -10.52 2.28
CA PRO A 35 7.03 -10.27 2.55
C PRO A 35 7.95 -11.39 2.06
N GLU A 36 7.47 -12.63 2.09
CA GLU A 36 8.23 -13.80 1.65
C GLU A 36 8.44 -13.83 0.13
N GLN A 37 7.51 -13.24 -0.63
CA GLN A 37 7.52 -13.24 -2.09
C GLN A 37 8.02 -11.94 -2.71
N ILE A 38 8.23 -10.90 -1.89
CA ILE A 38 8.61 -9.56 -2.40
C ILE A 38 9.87 -9.60 -3.26
N GLN A 39 10.83 -10.45 -2.94
CA GLN A 39 12.09 -10.60 -3.67
C GLN A 39 11.90 -11.03 -5.14
N SER A 40 10.74 -11.61 -5.49
CA SER A 40 10.40 -11.92 -6.88
C SER A 40 10.10 -10.67 -7.70
N TYR A 41 9.79 -9.57 -7.06
CA TYR A 41 9.43 -8.29 -7.71
C TYR A 41 10.44 -7.18 -7.41
N TRP A 42 10.83 -7.05 -6.14
CA TRP A 42 11.66 -5.96 -5.67
C TRP A 42 12.74 -6.44 -4.71
N LEU A 43 13.98 -6.03 -4.94
CA LEU A 43 15.13 -6.35 -4.11
C LEU A 43 15.43 -5.18 -3.19
N MET A 44 15.52 -5.42 -1.88
CA MET A 44 15.91 -4.39 -0.93
C MET A 44 17.37 -4.01 -1.15
N LEU A 45 17.65 -2.73 -1.36
CA LEU A 45 18.98 -2.21 -1.64
C LEU A 45 19.73 -1.77 -0.38
N ASN A 46 19.01 -1.30 0.64
CA ASN A 46 19.62 -0.86 1.89
C ASN A 46 19.29 -1.81 3.04
N THR A 47 20.30 -2.43 3.60
CA THR A 47 20.19 -3.34 4.76
C THR A 47 20.38 -2.64 6.10
N LYS A 48 20.87 -1.40 6.09
CA LYS A 48 20.99 -0.53 7.26
C LYS A 48 20.06 0.65 7.06
N VAL A 49 19.19 0.87 8.02
CA VAL A 49 18.19 1.91 7.99
C VAL A 49 18.25 2.68 9.30
N ASP A 50 18.40 3.98 9.20
CA ASP A 50 18.29 4.86 10.35
C ASP A 50 16.81 5.02 10.70
N ALA A 51 16.51 5.02 11.99
CA ALA A 51 15.18 5.23 12.51
C ALA A 51 15.21 6.22 13.67
N ASP A 52 14.20 7.06 13.72
CA ASP A 52 14.00 7.97 14.85
C ASP A 52 13.47 7.16 16.03
N VAL A 53 14.33 6.89 17.01
CA VAL A 53 13.97 6.16 18.22
C VAL A 53 13.75 7.16 19.35
N PRO A 54 12.55 7.25 19.95
CA PRO A 54 12.29 8.12 21.08
C PRO A 54 13.07 7.65 22.32
N ASN A 55 13.47 8.59 23.16
CA ASN A 55 14.24 8.28 24.38
C ASN A 55 13.39 7.59 25.48
N SER A 56 12.07 7.66 25.39
CA SER A 56 11.13 7.06 26.33
C SER A 56 9.78 6.81 25.66
N GLY A 57 9.06 5.82 26.16
CA GLY A 57 7.74 5.47 25.64
C GLY A 57 7.18 4.22 26.31
N ARG A 58 5.92 3.92 25.99
CA ARG A 58 5.20 2.77 26.52
C ARG A 58 5.69 1.47 25.89
N ASN A 59 6.04 0.48 26.72
CA ASN A 59 6.42 -0.87 26.31
C ASN A 59 7.57 -0.94 25.27
N MET A 60 8.46 0.04 25.26
CA MET A 60 9.57 0.07 24.31
C MET A 60 10.65 -0.99 24.59
N ASP A 61 10.71 -1.47 25.85
CA ASP A 61 11.61 -2.52 26.32
C ASP A 61 11.04 -3.93 26.16
N LYS A 62 9.77 -4.05 25.81
CA LYS A 62 9.08 -5.34 25.69
C LYS A 62 9.36 -6.03 24.36
N PRO A 63 9.47 -7.38 24.36
CA PRO A 63 9.45 -8.14 23.12
C PRO A 63 8.16 -7.89 22.34
N GLY A 64 8.29 -7.62 21.04
CA GLY A 64 7.12 -7.31 20.23
C GLY A 64 7.42 -7.15 18.75
N CYS A 65 6.39 -6.80 18.01
CA CYS A 65 6.49 -6.52 16.59
C CYS A 65 5.50 -5.45 16.13
N VAL A 66 5.86 -4.77 15.04
CA VAL A 66 4.98 -3.82 14.36
C VAL A 66 4.91 -4.21 12.89
N ALA A 67 3.71 -4.37 12.35
CA ALA A 67 3.49 -4.56 10.91
C ALA A 67 3.17 -3.22 10.24
N VAL A 68 3.94 -2.88 9.23
CA VAL A 68 3.82 -1.65 8.44
C VAL A 68 3.55 -2.02 6.99
N SER A 69 2.43 -1.58 6.44
CA SER A 69 2.10 -1.74 5.02
C SER A 69 2.52 -0.52 4.22
N TYR A 70 2.92 -0.74 2.97
CA TYR A 70 3.29 0.31 2.03
C TYR A 70 3.19 -0.20 0.59
N MET A 71 3.19 0.71 -0.35
CA MET A 71 3.35 0.42 -1.77
C MET A 71 4.79 0.73 -2.16
N ILE A 72 5.46 -0.18 -2.85
CA ILE A 72 6.72 0.12 -3.53
C ILE A 72 6.36 0.75 -4.87
N GLY A 73 6.72 2.02 -5.06
CA GLY A 73 6.50 2.75 -6.30
C GLY A 73 7.41 2.26 -7.44
N SER A 74 7.13 2.70 -8.65
CA SER A 74 7.96 2.37 -9.83
C SER A 74 9.40 2.88 -9.73
N ASP A 75 9.66 3.82 -8.83
CA ASP A 75 10.97 4.36 -8.46
C ASP A 75 11.69 3.54 -7.36
N GLY A 76 11.06 2.48 -6.83
CA GLY A 76 11.59 1.68 -5.74
C GLY A 76 11.48 2.32 -4.36
N VAL A 77 10.69 3.40 -4.23
CA VAL A 77 10.52 4.11 -2.95
C VAL A 77 9.19 3.72 -2.30
N PRO A 78 9.17 3.39 -0.98
CA PRO A 78 7.94 3.15 -0.25
C PRO A 78 7.03 4.37 -0.23
N GLN A 79 5.76 4.16 -0.53
CA GLN A 79 4.70 5.16 -0.54
C GLN A 79 3.54 4.68 0.34
N ASN A 80 2.74 5.61 0.87
CA ASN A 80 1.56 5.31 1.70
C ASN A 80 1.90 4.43 2.92
N VAL A 81 3.03 4.68 3.55
CA VAL A 81 3.54 3.90 4.68
C VAL A 81 2.61 4.03 5.88
N THR A 82 1.99 2.92 6.28
CA THR A 82 0.94 2.88 7.30
C THR A 82 1.17 1.77 8.30
N VAL A 83 1.15 2.09 9.59
CA VAL A 83 1.17 1.09 10.67
C VAL A 83 -0.17 0.36 10.69
N ARG A 84 -0.12 -0.96 10.61
CA ARG A 84 -1.32 -1.83 10.53
C ARG A 84 -1.56 -2.62 11.81
N LYS A 85 -0.50 -2.99 12.53
CA LYS A 85 -0.59 -3.81 13.72
C LYS A 85 0.59 -3.53 14.64
N VAL A 86 0.35 -3.46 15.94
CA VAL A 86 1.37 -3.28 16.99
C VAL A 86 1.08 -4.29 18.09
N VAL A 87 2.04 -5.17 18.41
CA VAL A 87 1.87 -6.23 19.41
C VAL A 87 3.12 -6.36 20.27
N PRO A 88 3.02 -6.15 21.59
CA PRO A 88 1.94 -5.48 22.31
C PRO A 88 1.85 -4.00 21.94
N GLN A 89 0.77 -3.33 22.31
CA GLN A 89 0.64 -1.88 22.10
C GLN A 89 1.84 -1.15 22.72
N SER A 90 2.59 -0.43 21.89
CA SER A 90 3.82 0.27 22.28
C SER A 90 4.00 1.53 21.43
N ASP A 91 4.87 2.43 21.88
CA ASP A 91 5.22 3.64 21.13
C ASP A 91 6.35 3.39 20.11
N LEU A 92 6.57 2.12 19.73
CA LEU A 92 7.49 1.69 18.68
C LEU A 92 6.88 1.75 17.27
N ASP A 93 5.61 2.08 17.14
CA ASP A 93 4.90 2.23 15.87
C ASP A 93 5.52 3.32 14.99
N ALA A 94 5.87 4.48 15.57
CA ALA A 94 6.55 5.57 14.87
C ALA A 94 7.94 5.14 14.37
N VAL A 95 8.68 4.37 15.19
CA VAL A 95 9.99 3.82 14.81
C VAL A 95 9.84 2.89 13.61
N ALA A 96 8.91 1.95 13.66
CA ALA A 96 8.66 1.02 12.57
C ALA A 96 8.24 1.72 11.28
N LYS A 97 7.41 2.76 11.38
CA LYS A 97 7.03 3.60 10.23
C LYS A 97 8.24 4.32 9.64
N SER A 98 9.11 4.90 10.48
CA SER A 98 10.36 5.54 10.06
C SER A 98 11.27 4.55 9.33
N VAL A 99 11.48 3.36 9.90
CA VAL A 99 12.25 2.27 9.26
C VAL A 99 11.72 1.97 7.86
N ALA A 100 10.41 1.68 7.72
CA ALA A 100 9.83 1.30 6.45
C ALA A 100 9.87 2.44 5.40
N SER A 101 9.74 3.69 5.82
CA SER A 101 9.84 4.87 4.93
C SER A 101 11.24 5.06 4.35
N ASN A 102 12.26 4.57 5.04
CA ASN A 102 13.66 4.67 4.63
C ASN A 102 14.14 3.50 3.77
N PHE A 103 13.32 2.47 3.53
CA PHE A 103 13.67 1.40 2.61
C PHE A 103 13.87 1.91 1.18
N ARG A 104 14.74 1.24 0.44
CA ARG A 104 14.97 1.49 -0.99
C ARG A 104 15.03 0.15 -1.71
N TYR A 105 14.38 0.08 -2.84
CA TYR A 105 14.23 -1.14 -3.62
C TYR A 105 14.74 -0.95 -5.05
N GLY A 106 15.33 -2.01 -5.60
CA GLY A 106 15.62 -2.14 -7.02
C GLY A 106 14.70 -3.21 -7.63
N PRO A 107 14.35 -3.10 -8.91
CA PRO A 107 13.51 -4.11 -9.56
C PRO A 107 14.26 -5.44 -9.66
N SER A 108 13.56 -6.56 -9.48
CA SER A 108 14.09 -7.86 -9.81
C SER A 108 14.09 -8.08 -11.33
N LEU A 109 14.76 -9.12 -11.81
CA LEU A 109 14.73 -9.48 -13.22
C LEU A 109 13.32 -9.80 -13.72
N LYS A 110 12.43 -10.27 -12.84
CA LYS A 110 11.03 -10.56 -13.18
C LYS A 110 10.15 -9.31 -13.21
N ASN A 111 10.63 -8.18 -12.68
CA ASN A 111 9.91 -6.92 -12.63
C ASN A 111 10.63 -5.81 -13.42
N SER A 112 11.11 -6.13 -14.61
CA SER A 112 11.80 -5.17 -15.49
C SER A 112 10.91 -3.99 -15.92
N SER A 113 9.59 -4.14 -15.83
CA SER A 113 8.60 -3.07 -16.07
C SER A 113 8.43 -2.12 -14.90
N HIS A 114 9.09 -2.38 -13.75
CA HIS A 114 8.97 -1.58 -12.53
C HIS A 114 7.52 -1.46 -12.02
N GLU A 115 6.76 -2.56 -12.09
CA GLU A 115 5.38 -2.59 -11.61
C GLU A 115 5.32 -2.31 -10.10
N PRO A 116 4.52 -1.33 -9.67
CA PRO A 116 4.30 -1.08 -8.26
C PRO A 116 3.62 -2.28 -7.58
N VAL A 117 3.99 -2.55 -6.34
CA VAL A 117 3.36 -3.61 -5.53
C VAL A 117 3.03 -3.10 -4.14
N ASN A 118 1.90 -3.55 -3.60
CA ASN A 118 1.58 -3.39 -2.19
C ASN A 118 2.18 -4.55 -1.39
N THR A 119 2.84 -4.23 -0.31
CA THR A 119 3.42 -5.22 0.59
C THR A 119 3.36 -4.73 2.04
N TYR A 120 3.89 -5.51 2.96
CA TYR A 120 4.13 -5.08 4.33
C TYR A 120 5.46 -5.61 4.82
N PHE A 121 5.96 -5.03 5.89
CA PHE A 121 7.14 -5.49 6.60
C PHE A 121 6.82 -5.61 8.09
N ILE A 122 7.37 -6.64 8.73
CA ILE A 122 7.26 -6.81 10.17
C ILE A 122 8.58 -6.36 10.78
N VAL A 123 8.53 -5.29 11.57
CA VAL A 123 9.67 -4.80 12.35
C VAL A 123 9.62 -5.46 13.73
N PRO A 124 10.54 -6.37 14.04
CA PRO A 124 10.61 -6.98 15.36
C PRO A 124 11.41 -6.11 16.31
N PHE A 125 11.03 -6.15 17.60
CA PHE A 125 11.71 -5.43 18.66
C PHE A 125 11.99 -6.35 19.85
N ASN A 126 13.18 -6.22 20.45
CA ASN A 126 13.58 -6.90 21.67
C ASN A 126 13.29 -8.41 21.67
N LEU A 127 13.54 -9.08 20.54
CA LEU A 127 13.24 -10.49 20.40
C LEU A 127 14.02 -11.34 21.40
N PRO A 128 13.37 -12.33 22.04
CA PRO A 128 14.05 -13.26 22.95
C PRO A 128 15.03 -14.17 22.19
N ALA A 129 15.95 -14.81 22.94
CA ALA A 129 16.91 -15.75 22.36
C ALA A 129 16.24 -17.06 21.84
N ASP A 130 15.12 -17.46 22.44
CA ASP A 130 14.39 -18.66 22.07
C ASP A 130 13.72 -18.53 20.69
N ALA A 131 13.98 -19.49 19.81
CA ALA A 131 13.50 -19.45 18.42
C ALA A 131 11.97 -19.60 18.29
N ALA A 132 11.35 -20.41 19.14
CA ALA A 132 9.90 -20.62 19.09
C ALA A 132 9.16 -19.37 19.57
N GLN A 133 9.66 -18.72 20.62
CA GLN A 133 9.11 -17.45 21.10
C GLN A 133 9.25 -16.34 20.05
N ARG A 134 10.42 -16.22 19.38
CA ARG A 134 10.61 -15.27 18.28
C ARG A 134 9.59 -15.48 17.18
N GLN A 135 9.42 -16.74 16.74
CA GLN A 135 8.47 -17.06 15.69
C GLN A 135 7.02 -16.74 16.09
N SER A 136 6.65 -17.00 17.33
CA SER A 136 5.33 -16.66 17.88
C SER A 136 5.08 -15.14 17.82
N ILE A 137 6.06 -14.34 18.26
CA ILE A 137 5.98 -12.87 18.23
C ILE A 137 5.82 -12.36 16.79
N ILE A 138 6.66 -12.81 15.86
CA ILE A 138 6.60 -12.39 14.46
C ILE A 138 5.27 -12.80 13.82
N SER A 139 4.80 -14.02 14.10
CA SER A 139 3.52 -14.52 13.58
C SER A 139 2.32 -13.68 14.05
N ALA A 140 2.39 -13.12 15.27
CA ALA A 140 1.35 -12.25 15.78
C ALA A 140 1.17 -10.97 14.96
N CYS A 141 2.17 -10.53 14.19
CA CYS A 141 2.12 -9.34 13.33
C CYS A 141 1.81 -9.65 11.86
N LYS A 142 1.63 -10.90 11.46
CA LYS A 142 1.24 -11.22 10.08
C LYS A 142 -0.08 -10.54 9.72
N LEU A 143 -0.14 -10.02 8.49
CA LEU A 143 -1.33 -9.38 7.93
C LEU A 143 -1.98 -10.31 6.91
N PRO A 144 -3.32 -10.48 6.95
CA PRO A 144 -4.05 -11.25 5.96
C PRO A 144 -4.13 -10.51 4.62
N GLY A 145 -4.39 -11.25 3.53
CA GLY A 145 -4.69 -10.68 2.21
C GLY A 145 -3.48 -10.37 1.33
N TYR A 146 -2.27 -10.74 1.75
CA TYR A 146 -1.04 -10.57 0.98
C TYR A 146 -0.53 -11.87 0.33
N ASP A 147 -1.26 -12.97 0.47
CA ASP A 147 -0.86 -14.29 -0.05
C ASP A 147 -1.35 -14.53 -1.49
N GLN A 148 -1.79 -13.48 -2.19
CA GLN A 148 -2.39 -13.55 -3.54
C GLN A 148 -1.37 -13.24 -4.64
N ALA A 149 -0.21 -13.86 -4.60
CA ALA A 149 0.78 -13.73 -5.67
C ALA A 149 0.80 -14.94 -6.58
#